data_dcbd8944ed3417b2246fb9c590734d4a
#
_entry.id   dcbd8944ed3417b2246fb9c590734d4a
#
_cell.length_a   1.000
_cell.length_b   1.000
_cell.length_c   1.000
_cell.angle_alpha   90.00
_cell.angle_beta   90.00
_cell.angle_gamma   90.00
#
_symmetry.space_group_name_H-M   'P 1'
#
loop_
_entity.id
_entity.type
_entity.pdbx_description
1 polymer ?
#
loop_
_entity_poly.entity_id
_entity_poly.type
_entity_poly.pdbx_seq_one_letter_code
_entity_poly.pdbx_strand_id
1 'polypeptide(L)'
;MLYDAGGMTSALAKLRADVARDDVVRAIKEYDRLGPERFFSEHGFGPSRSYELVWEERRYPHKAILGTAYEFATGRRLGSADFEGGKSGAVAVLGELGFTVEDKR
;
A
#
# COMPACT_ATOMS: atom_id res chain seq x y z
N MET A 1 -10.33 30.17 -8.50
CA MET A 1 -9.64 29.61 -8.32
C MET A 1 -9.18 28.90 -8.90
N LEU A 2 -8.96 29.07 -8.86
CA LEU A 2 -8.41 28.44 -9.08
C LEU A 2 -7.57 27.58 -9.25
N TYR A 3 -7.19 27.68 -8.54
CA TYR A 3 -6.20 26.66 -8.70
C TYR A 3 -6.84 25.28 -8.61
N ASP A 4 -6.11 24.31 -9.12
CA ASP A 4 -6.62 22.97 -9.19
C ASP A 4 -6.51 22.26 -7.85
N ALA A 5 -7.64 22.04 -7.21
CA ALA A 5 -7.65 21.31 -5.95
C ALA A 5 -7.11 19.88 -6.10
N GLY A 6 -7.29 19.26 -7.28
CA GLY A 6 -6.76 17.92 -7.54
C GLY A 6 -5.24 17.87 -7.50
N GLY A 7 -4.58 18.95 -7.89
CA GLY A 7 -3.14 19.03 -7.80
C GLY A 7 -2.61 19.07 -6.38
N MET A 8 -3.49 19.36 -5.41
CA MET A 8 -3.13 19.38 -4.00
C MET A 8 -3.51 18.10 -3.28
N THR A 9 -4.13 17.16 -3.97
CA THR A 9 -4.58 15.92 -3.35
C THR A 9 -3.38 15.05 -3.00
N SER A 10 -3.24 14.70 -1.75
CA SER A 10 -2.13 13.87 -1.29
C SER A 10 -2.29 12.43 -1.78
N ALA A 11 -1.18 11.72 -1.81
CA ALA A 11 -1.21 10.30 -2.14
C ALA A 11 -2.06 9.53 -1.12
N LEU A 12 -2.01 9.90 0.16
CA LEU A 12 -2.83 9.24 1.18
C LEU A 12 -4.33 9.43 0.92
N ALA A 13 -4.72 10.63 0.47
CA ALA A 13 -6.12 10.87 0.13
C ALA A 13 -6.56 9.99 -1.04
N LYS A 14 -5.69 9.83 -2.04
CA LYS A 14 -5.98 8.96 -3.18
C LYS A 14 -6.11 7.51 -2.75
N LEU A 15 -5.23 7.06 -1.87
CA LEU A 15 -5.28 5.71 -1.36
C LEU A 15 -6.60 5.46 -0.61
N ARG A 16 -7.00 6.41 0.23
CA ARG A 16 -8.25 6.28 0.99
C ARG A 16 -9.48 6.28 0.09
N ALA A 17 -9.44 7.08 -0.98
CA ALA A 17 -10.59 7.20 -1.88
C ALA A 17 -10.75 5.98 -2.78
N ASP A 18 -9.64 5.39 -3.23
CA ASP A 18 -9.68 4.47 -4.35
C ASP A 18 -9.40 3.02 -4.00
N VAL A 19 -8.72 2.74 -2.88
CA VAL A 19 -8.36 1.38 -2.52
C VAL A 19 -9.42 0.75 -1.64
N ALA A 20 -9.94 -0.38 -2.07
CA ALA A 20 -10.87 -1.18 -1.28
C ALA A 20 -10.13 -2.34 -0.63
N ARG A 21 -10.77 -2.95 0.35
CA ARG A 21 -10.20 -4.11 1.04
C ARG A 21 -9.83 -5.22 0.06
N ASP A 22 -10.68 -5.46 -0.93
CA ASP A 22 -10.43 -6.53 -1.91
C ASP A 22 -9.18 -6.27 -2.76
N ASP A 23 -8.86 -5.00 -3.01
CA ASP A 23 -7.65 -4.66 -3.75
C ASP A 23 -6.41 -5.02 -2.95
N VAL A 24 -6.46 -4.84 -1.63
CA VAL A 24 -5.36 -5.21 -0.75
C VAL A 24 -5.18 -6.72 -0.72
N VAL A 25 -6.28 -7.46 -0.60
CA VAL A 25 -6.23 -8.93 -0.62
C VAL A 25 -5.65 -9.42 -1.95
N ARG A 26 -6.03 -8.79 -3.05
CA ARG A 26 -5.50 -9.13 -4.36
C ARG A 26 -3.99 -8.89 -4.43
N ALA A 27 -3.53 -7.80 -3.85
CA ALA A 27 -2.09 -7.51 -3.82
C ALA A 27 -1.33 -8.52 -2.97
N ILE A 28 -1.93 -8.95 -1.85
CA ILE A 28 -1.36 -10.00 -1.01
C ILE A 28 -1.20 -11.30 -1.81
N LYS A 29 -2.23 -11.68 -2.55
CA LYS A 29 -2.18 -12.89 -3.37
C LYS A 29 -1.15 -12.77 -4.49
N GLU A 30 -1.00 -11.59 -5.05
CA GLU A 30 0.04 -11.35 -6.05
C GLU A 30 1.44 -11.53 -5.46
N TYR A 31 1.66 -11.03 -4.25
CA TYR A 31 2.92 -11.22 -3.54
C TYR A 31 3.19 -12.72 -3.32
N ASP A 32 2.18 -13.46 -2.88
CA ASP A 32 2.33 -14.89 -2.65
C ASP A 32 2.65 -15.64 -3.95
N ARG A 33 2.06 -15.20 -5.05
CA ARG A 33 2.27 -15.82 -6.36
C ARG A 33 3.68 -15.57 -6.91
N LEU A 34 4.16 -14.33 -6.79
CA LEU A 34 5.42 -13.92 -7.40
C LEU A 34 6.64 -14.18 -6.52
N GLY A 35 6.45 -14.08 -5.21
CA GLY A 35 7.55 -14.03 -4.26
C GLY A 35 8.08 -12.61 -4.12
N PRO A 36 8.86 -12.34 -3.05
CA PRO A 36 9.24 -10.97 -2.73
C PRO A 36 10.08 -10.29 -3.80
N GLU A 37 11.10 -10.94 -4.32
CA GLU A 37 11.99 -10.27 -5.26
C GLU A 37 11.26 -9.83 -6.52
N ARG A 38 10.48 -10.72 -7.10
CA ARG A 38 9.75 -10.43 -8.32
C ARG A 38 8.64 -9.42 -8.08
N PHE A 39 7.96 -9.53 -6.94
CA PHE A 39 6.93 -8.58 -6.57
C PHE A 39 7.51 -7.16 -6.49
N PHE A 40 8.63 -7.01 -5.80
CA PHE A 40 9.27 -5.70 -5.67
C PHE A 40 9.73 -5.17 -7.02
N SER A 41 10.31 -6.03 -7.83
CA SER A 41 10.79 -5.64 -9.15
C SER A 41 9.65 -5.16 -10.05
N GLU A 42 8.55 -5.89 -10.05
CA GLU A 42 7.43 -5.56 -10.95
C GLU A 42 6.63 -4.36 -10.47
N HIS A 43 6.54 -4.14 -9.16
CA HIS A 43 5.69 -3.09 -8.62
C HIS A 43 6.44 -1.89 -8.08
N GLY A 44 7.77 -1.92 -8.09
CA GLY A 44 8.58 -0.74 -7.77
C GLY A 44 8.69 -0.41 -6.29
N PHE A 45 8.73 -1.43 -5.45
CA PHE A 45 8.87 -1.25 -4.01
C PHE A 45 10.04 -2.06 -3.47
N GLY A 46 10.33 -1.87 -2.20
CA GLY A 46 11.33 -2.63 -1.48
C GLY A 46 10.77 -3.21 -0.20
N PRO A 47 11.61 -3.93 0.54
CA PRO A 47 11.17 -4.53 1.81
C PRO A 47 10.79 -3.48 2.84
N SER A 48 9.87 -3.84 3.72
CA SER A 48 9.49 -2.98 4.84
C SER A 48 10.58 -2.97 5.90
N ARG A 49 10.76 -1.82 6.54
CA ARG A 49 11.77 -1.66 7.59
C ARG A 49 11.19 -1.60 8.99
N SER A 50 10.05 -0.96 9.15
CA SER A 50 9.48 -0.68 10.46
C SER A 50 8.19 -1.40 10.75
N TYR A 51 7.41 -1.69 9.73
CA TYR A 51 6.08 -2.27 9.90
C TYR A 51 5.85 -3.39 8.92
N GLU A 52 4.97 -4.32 9.31
CA GLU A 52 4.52 -5.39 8.43
C GLU A 52 3.01 -5.54 8.51
N LEU A 53 2.40 -5.77 7.36
CA LEU A 53 1.00 -6.16 7.32
C LEU A 53 0.90 -7.64 7.69
N VAL A 54 0.01 -7.96 8.61
CA VAL A 54 -0.21 -9.35 9.04
C VAL A 54 -1.56 -9.80 8.52
N TRP A 55 -1.57 -10.89 7.75
CA TRP A 55 -2.80 -11.43 7.21
C TRP A 55 -2.73 -12.95 7.15
N GLU A 56 -3.70 -13.60 7.75
CA GLU A 56 -3.76 -15.05 7.81
C GLU A 56 -2.45 -15.67 8.30
N GLU A 57 -1.91 -15.07 9.39
CA GLU A 57 -0.70 -15.53 10.07
C GLU A 57 0.58 -15.40 9.25
N ARG A 58 0.52 -14.65 8.16
CA ARG A 58 1.70 -14.34 7.34
C ARG A 58 1.99 -12.86 7.39
N ARG A 59 3.22 -12.51 7.06
CA ARG A 59 3.68 -11.13 7.11
C ARG A 59 4.08 -10.64 5.74
N TYR A 60 3.72 -9.40 5.47
CA TYR A 60 3.86 -8.80 4.14
C TYR A 60 4.43 -7.40 4.24
N PRO A 61 5.15 -6.93 3.19
CA PRO A 61 5.64 -5.56 3.15
C PRO A 61 4.47 -4.60 2.97
N HIS A 62 4.07 -3.96 4.05
CA HIS A 62 2.79 -3.23 4.11
C HIS A 62 2.67 -2.13 3.05
N LYS A 63 3.74 -1.37 2.84
CA LYS A 63 3.71 -0.25 1.91
C LYS A 63 3.64 -0.74 0.46
N ALA A 64 4.41 -1.78 0.15
CA ALA A 64 4.39 -2.37 -1.18
C ALA A 64 3.03 -2.98 -1.50
N ILE A 65 2.41 -3.62 -0.52
CA ILE A 65 1.07 -4.17 -0.70
C ILE A 65 0.07 -3.06 -0.97
N LEU A 66 0.11 -1.98 -0.19
CA LEU A 66 -0.85 -0.88 -0.36
C LEU A 66 -0.67 -0.19 -1.71
N GLY A 67 0.58 0.06 -2.11
CA GLY A 67 0.84 0.69 -3.41
C GLY A 67 0.40 -0.18 -4.57
N THR A 68 0.61 -1.49 -4.48
CA THR A 68 0.17 -2.42 -5.51
C THR A 68 -1.35 -2.49 -5.55
N ALA A 69 -2.01 -2.45 -4.39
CA ALA A 69 -3.47 -2.42 -4.32
C ALA A 69 -4.02 -1.19 -5.05
N TYR A 70 -3.36 -0.05 -4.90
CA TYR A 70 -3.75 1.16 -5.61
C TYR A 70 -3.65 0.97 -7.12
N GLU A 71 -2.58 0.35 -7.58
CA GLU A 71 -2.41 0.07 -9.01
C GLU A 71 -3.53 -0.84 -9.51
N PHE A 72 -3.88 -1.86 -8.76
CA PHE A 72 -4.98 -2.76 -9.15
C PHE A 72 -6.32 -2.03 -9.18
N ALA A 73 -6.53 -1.11 -8.24
CA ALA A 73 -7.79 -0.39 -8.16
C ALA A 73 -7.97 0.64 -9.27
N THR A 74 -6.89 1.28 -9.69
CA THR A 74 -6.99 2.46 -10.54
C THR A 74 -6.27 2.34 -11.88
N GLY A 75 -5.36 1.39 -12.03
CA GLY A 75 -4.48 1.32 -13.19
C GLY A 75 -3.35 2.32 -13.15
N ARG A 76 -3.24 3.11 -12.09
CA ARG A 76 -2.18 4.12 -11.92
C ARG A 76 -1.23 3.68 -10.84
N ARG A 77 0.00 4.20 -10.89
CA ARG A 77 1.01 3.86 -9.89
C ARG A 77 1.27 5.00 -8.94
N LEU A 78 1.45 4.64 -7.67
CA LEU A 78 2.09 5.48 -6.68
C LEU A 78 3.40 4.81 -6.31
N GLY A 79 4.49 5.55 -6.39
CA GLY A 79 5.80 5.02 -6.08
C GLY A 79 6.10 5.03 -4.59
N SER A 80 7.19 4.38 -4.24
CA SER A 80 7.60 4.28 -2.84
C SER A 80 7.83 5.65 -2.18
N ALA A 81 8.24 6.65 -2.95
CA ALA A 81 8.49 7.98 -2.43
C ALA A 81 7.24 8.84 -2.33
N ASP A 82 6.11 8.39 -2.87
CA ASP A 82 4.91 9.21 -2.95
C ASP A 82 4.10 9.25 -1.66
N PHE A 83 4.29 8.28 -0.78
CA PHE A 83 3.56 8.25 0.50
C PHE A 83 4.41 7.56 1.55
N GLU A 84 4.16 7.89 2.80
CA GLU A 84 4.95 7.32 3.88
C GLU A 84 4.32 6.06 4.44
N GLY A 85 5.16 5.21 5.02
CA GLY A 85 4.73 3.94 5.57
C GLY A 85 4.45 3.95 7.07
N GLY A 86 4.45 5.12 7.69
CA GLY A 86 4.34 5.24 9.14
C GLY A 86 2.90 5.20 9.66
N LYS A 87 2.78 5.53 10.95
CA LYS A 87 1.49 5.43 11.66
C LYS A 87 0.39 6.30 11.07
N SER A 88 0.76 7.46 10.54
CA SER A 88 -0.21 8.35 9.91
C SER A 88 -0.29 8.17 8.40
N GLY A 89 0.50 7.26 7.85
CA GLY A 89 0.53 6.95 6.43
C GLY A 89 -0.09 5.60 6.11
N ALA A 90 0.71 4.70 5.51
CA ALA A 90 0.21 3.40 5.07
C ALA A 90 -0.40 2.58 6.22
N VAL A 91 0.18 2.67 7.43
CA VAL A 91 -0.36 1.95 8.59
C VAL A 91 -1.80 2.38 8.84
N ALA A 92 -2.06 3.70 8.81
CA ALA A 92 -3.40 4.22 9.06
C ALA A 92 -4.39 3.76 7.99
N VAL A 93 -4.00 3.84 6.73
CA VAL A 93 -4.89 3.45 5.63
C VAL A 93 -5.24 1.98 5.71
N LEU A 94 -4.26 1.13 5.92
CA LEU A 94 -4.50 -0.31 6.01
C LEU A 94 -5.35 -0.65 7.23
N GLY A 95 -5.11 0.02 8.37
CA GLY A 95 -5.93 -0.18 9.55
C GLY A 95 -7.39 0.21 9.33
N GLU A 96 -7.62 1.29 8.61
CA GLU A 96 -8.97 1.73 8.26
C GLU A 96 -9.69 0.72 7.38
N LEU A 97 -8.93 -0.03 6.59
CA LEU A 97 -9.50 -1.10 5.75
C LEU A 97 -9.65 -2.43 6.49
N GLY A 98 -9.32 -2.45 7.78
CA GLY A 98 -9.53 -3.63 8.60
C GLY A 98 -8.35 -4.59 8.66
N PHE A 99 -7.17 -4.16 8.21
CA PHE A 99 -5.97 -4.99 8.28
C PHE A 99 -5.17 -4.69 9.53
N THR A 100 -4.45 -5.70 10.00
CA THR A 100 -3.53 -5.56 11.11
C THR A 100 -2.14 -5.23 10.58
N VAL A 101 -1.53 -4.18 11.14
CA VAL A 101 -0.16 -3.82 10.81
C VAL A 101 0.62 -3.78 12.11
N GLU A 102 1.73 -4.49 12.16
CA GLU A 102 2.54 -4.60 13.36
C GLU A 102 3.89 -3.96 13.17
N ASP A 103 4.44 -3.46 14.27
CA ASP A 103 5.78 -2.90 14.33
C ASP A 103 6.78 -4.06 14.30
N LYS A 104 7.77 -3.97 13.43
CA LYS A 104 8.82 -4.99 13.32
C LYS A 104 9.91 -4.84 14.35
N ARG A 105 10.00 -3.66 14.99
CA ARG A 105 11.10 -3.34 15.88
C ARG A 105 10.86 -3.85 17.29
#